data_541b1849b516e8c51a5bac7e5b32b116
#
_entry.id   541b1849b516e8c51a5bac7e5b32b116
#
_cell.length_a   1.000
_cell.length_b   1.000
_cell.length_c   1.000
_cell.angle_alpha   90.00
_cell.angle_beta   90.00
_cell.angle_gamma   90.00
#
_symmetry.space_group_name_H-M   'P 1'
#
loop_
_entity.id
_entity.type
_entity.pdbx_description
1 polymer ?
#
loop_
_entity_poly.entity_id
_entity_poly.type
_entity_poly.pdbx_seq_one_letter_code
_entity_poly.pdbx_strand_id
1 'polypeptide(L)'
;MNIIKNILVFSLVLFLFNCKNEAKPEVKTIEIENDSQVAKEVDPNATYAKAEFTIDGMTCAMGCAKTIEKKISGMDGVKSATVDFDRKLAMVEYNEAKVTTESLTEMVAKAGDTYKVKDMKTVEDFSTAKEECAC
;
A
#
# COMPACT_ATOMS: atom_id res chain seq x y z
N MET A 1 27.30 11.15 56.98
CA MET A 1 26.76 12.30 56.28
C MET A 1 27.37 12.57 54.92
N ASN A 2 28.53 12.00 54.59
CA ASN A 2 29.21 12.20 53.31
C ASN A 2 28.75 11.21 52.19
N ILE A 3 28.26 10.04 52.57
CA ILE A 3 27.82 9.01 51.57
C ILE A 3 26.57 9.47 50.82
N ILE A 4 25.62 10.08 51.53
CA ILE A 4 24.36 10.56 50.90
C ILE A 4 24.66 11.71 49.94
N LYS A 5 25.63 12.57 50.31
CA LYS A 5 26.06 13.68 49.45
C LYS A 5 26.74 13.22 48.16
N ASN A 6 27.52 12.15 48.24
CA ASN A 6 28.17 11.55 47.06
C ASN A 6 27.19 10.82 46.15
N ILE A 7 26.18 10.15 46.72
CA ILE A 7 25.13 9.49 45.94
C ILE A 7 24.29 10.52 45.17
N LEU A 8 24.01 11.66 45.82
CA LEU A 8 23.21 12.73 45.21
C LEU A 8 23.97 13.42 44.08
N VAL A 9 25.28 13.61 44.22
CA VAL A 9 26.13 14.16 43.16
C VAL A 9 26.29 13.18 42.01
N PHE A 10 26.42 11.85 42.31
CA PHE A 10 26.54 10.84 41.26
C PHE A 10 25.23 10.65 40.45
N SER A 11 24.07 10.79 41.13
CA SER A 11 22.78 10.79 40.46
C SER A 11 22.58 12.00 39.56
N LEU A 12 23.08 13.19 39.94
CA LEU A 12 22.98 14.40 39.13
C LEU A 12 23.84 14.34 37.89
N VAL A 13 24.99 13.67 37.93
CA VAL A 13 25.90 13.53 36.78
C VAL A 13 25.33 12.57 35.73
N LEU A 14 24.55 11.58 36.15
CA LEU A 14 23.91 10.63 35.21
C LEU A 14 22.78 11.27 34.38
N PHE A 15 22.17 12.37 34.88
CA PHE A 15 21.11 13.08 34.12
C PHE A 15 21.66 13.97 32.99
N LEU A 16 22.96 14.25 32.95
CA LEU A 16 23.54 15.15 31.94
C LEU A 16 24.02 14.44 30.67
N PHE A 17 23.98 13.10 30.63
CA PHE A 17 24.44 12.35 29.46
C PHE A 17 23.34 11.93 28.48
N ASN A 18 22.09 12.38 28.69
CA ASN A 18 21.00 11.96 27.83
C ASN A 18 20.43 13.11 26.96
N CYS A 19 21.30 13.95 26.41
CA CYS A 19 20.91 14.88 25.37
C CYS A 19 22.02 15.01 24.32
N LYS A 20 22.11 14.03 23.42
CA LYS A 20 22.68 14.24 22.10
C LYS A 20 22.01 13.31 21.09
N ASN A 21 20.83 13.70 20.70
CA ASN A 21 20.33 13.35 19.38
C ASN A 21 19.89 14.64 18.70
N GLU A 22 20.86 15.36 18.15
CA GLU A 22 20.59 16.41 17.18
C GLU A 22 20.06 15.74 15.92
N ALA A 23 18.75 15.58 15.87
CA ALA A 23 18.04 15.42 14.63
C ALA A 23 18.05 16.77 13.92
N LYS A 24 19.01 16.97 13.05
CA LYS A 24 19.01 17.99 12.03
C LYS A 24 17.66 17.92 11.30
N PRO A 25 16.85 18.96 11.21
CA PRO A 25 15.70 18.96 10.36
C PRO A 25 16.18 19.05 8.91
N GLU A 26 16.42 17.91 8.28
CA GLU A 26 16.32 17.87 6.83
C GLU A 26 14.86 18.10 6.49
N VAL A 27 14.61 19.22 5.86
CA VAL A 27 13.38 19.48 5.12
C VAL A 27 13.32 18.42 4.02
N LYS A 28 12.82 17.24 4.35
CA LYS A 28 12.34 16.30 3.35
C LYS A 28 11.08 16.92 2.80
N THR A 29 11.20 17.48 1.61
CA THR A 29 10.09 17.61 0.69
C THR A 29 9.24 16.35 0.86
N ILE A 30 8.00 16.51 1.32
CA ILE A 30 7.03 15.44 1.35
C ILE A 30 6.71 15.17 -0.12
N GLU A 31 7.53 14.35 -0.76
CA GLU A 31 7.03 13.53 -1.84
C GLU A 31 6.00 12.64 -1.16
N ILE A 32 4.77 12.75 -1.60
CA ILE A 32 3.71 11.83 -1.23
C ILE A 32 4.18 10.49 -1.78
N GLU A 33 4.98 9.78 -0.98
CA GLU A 33 5.25 8.38 -1.21
C GLU A 33 3.90 7.69 -1.10
N ASN A 34 3.40 7.32 -2.23
CA ASN A 34 2.35 6.36 -2.41
C ASN A 34 2.91 5.02 -1.87
N ASP A 35 2.95 4.92 -0.53
CA ASP A 35 3.47 3.78 0.19
C ASP A 35 2.52 2.60 0.01
N SER A 36 2.93 1.69 -0.82
CA SER A 36 2.69 0.24 -0.72
C SER A 36 3.26 -0.51 -1.92
N GLN A 37 4.38 -0.09 -2.44
CA GLN A 37 5.12 -0.96 -3.35
C GLN A 37 6.22 -1.67 -2.56
N VAL A 38 5.86 -2.80 -1.93
CA VAL A 38 6.83 -3.85 -1.69
C VAL A 38 7.44 -4.16 -3.06
N ALA A 39 8.72 -3.83 -3.25
CA ALA A 39 9.44 -4.17 -4.45
C ALA A 39 9.46 -5.70 -4.57
N LYS A 40 8.46 -6.25 -5.25
CA LYS A 40 8.45 -7.65 -5.65
C LYS A 40 9.43 -7.81 -6.80
N GLU A 41 10.21 -8.87 -6.76
CA GLU A 41 11.05 -9.24 -7.89
C GLU A 41 10.18 -9.37 -9.14
N VAL A 42 10.30 -8.40 -10.02
CA VAL A 42 9.66 -8.41 -11.33
C VAL A 42 10.50 -9.31 -12.21
N ASP A 43 9.97 -10.45 -12.62
CA ASP A 43 10.63 -11.35 -13.55
C ASP A 43 10.72 -10.67 -14.93
N PRO A 44 11.91 -10.35 -15.44
CA PRO A 44 12.05 -9.63 -16.71
C PRO A 44 11.62 -10.48 -17.94
N ASN A 45 11.45 -11.78 -17.76
CA ASN A 45 11.02 -12.69 -18.82
C ASN A 45 9.54 -13.05 -18.76
N ALA A 46 8.80 -12.51 -17.77
CA ALA A 46 7.38 -12.81 -17.61
C ALA A 46 6.51 -11.92 -18.51
N THR A 47 5.44 -12.50 -19.03
CA THR A 47 4.39 -11.73 -19.70
C THR A 47 3.45 -11.15 -18.64
N TYR A 48 3.34 -9.84 -18.64
CA TYR A 48 2.44 -9.11 -17.73
C TYR A 48 1.21 -8.63 -18.48
N ALA A 49 0.04 -8.94 -17.92
CA ALA A 49 -1.24 -8.40 -18.34
C ALA A 49 -1.72 -7.34 -17.36
N LYS A 50 -2.57 -6.46 -17.85
CA LYS A 50 -3.28 -5.47 -17.03
C LYS A 50 -4.75 -5.81 -17.01
N ALA A 51 -5.35 -5.86 -15.83
CA ALA A 51 -6.78 -6.02 -15.67
C ALA A 51 -7.40 -4.83 -14.94
N GLU A 52 -8.58 -4.45 -15.37
CA GLU A 52 -9.48 -3.51 -14.70
C GLU A 52 -10.77 -4.21 -14.34
N PHE A 53 -11.27 -3.93 -13.15
CA PHE A 53 -12.54 -4.45 -12.70
C PHE A 53 -13.18 -3.58 -11.63
N THR A 54 -14.50 -3.55 -11.63
CA THR A 54 -15.28 -2.83 -10.64
C THR A 54 -15.46 -3.66 -9.37
N ILE A 55 -15.39 -3.03 -8.20
CA ILE A 55 -15.61 -3.68 -6.90
C ILE A 55 -16.78 -3.00 -6.20
N ASP A 56 -17.87 -3.73 -6.08
CA ASP A 56 -19.01 -3.32 -5.24
C ASP A 56 -18.78 -3.71 -3.77
N GLY A 57 -19.47 -3.01 -2.87
CA GLY A 57 -19.47 -3.28 -1.43
C GLY A 57 -18.42 -2.51 -0.63
N MET A 58 -17.58 -1.71 -1.28
CA MET A 58 -16.68 -0.81 -0.58
C MET A 58 -17.46 0.36 0.04
N THR A 59 -17.22 0.65 1.31
CA THR A 59 -17.88 1.73 2.05
C THR A 59 -16.93 2.87 2.45
N CYS A 60 -15.63 2.67 2.33
CA CYS A 60 -14.64 3.71 2.64
C CYS A 60 -13.32 3.51 1.89
N ALA A 61 -12.66 4.60 1.55
CA ALA A 61 -11.38 4.58 0.85
C ALA A 61 -10.24 4.04 1.72
N MET A 62 -10.13 4.53 2.96
CA MET A 62 -9.00 4.21 3.86
C MET A 62 -9.03 2.78 4.40
N GLY A 63 -10.20 2.21 4.61
CA GLY A 63 -10.35 0.84 5.11
C GLY A 63 -10.51 -0.16 3.98
N CYS A 64 -11.63 -0.08 3.25
CA CYS A 64 -12.03 -1.09 2.27
C CYS A 64 -11.08 -1.14 1.06
N ALA A 65 -10.89 -0.01 0.37
CA ALA A 65 -10.07 0.03 -0.83
C ALA A 65 -8.61 -0.34 -0.53
N LYS A 66 -8.02 0.23 0.53
CA LYS A 66 -6.65 -0.10 0.94
C LYS A 66 -6.46 -1.55 1.39
N THR A 67 -7.47 -2.15 2.03
CA THR A 67 -7.41 -3.57 2.40
C THR A 67 -7.39 -4.47 1.18
N ILE A 68 -8.26 -4.19 0.20
CA ILE A 68 -8.32 -4.95 -1.05
C ILE A 68 -7.01 -4.78 -1.83
N GLU A 69 -6.55 -3.53 -2.00
CA GLU A 69 -5.29 -3.21 -2.67
C GLU A 69 -4.11 -3.97 -2.07
N LYS A 70 -3.98 -3.95 -0.73
CA LYS A 70 -2.93 -4.67 -0.02
C LYS A 70 -3.00 -6.18 -0.20
N LYS A 71 -4.20 -6.75 -0.22
CA LYS A 71 -4.38 -8.19 -0.43
C LYS A 71 -4.02 -8.61 -1.85
N ILE A 72 -4.46 -7.85 -2.85
CA ILE A 72 -4.12 -8.12 -4.26
C ILE A 72 -2.62 -7.92 -4.49
N SER A 73 -2.05 -6.81 -4.02
CA SER A 73 -0.60 -6.57 -4.10
C SER A 73 0.22 -7.64 -3.38
N GLY A 74 -0.34 -8.31 -2.37
CA GLY A 74 0.28 -9.43 -1.65
C GLY A 74 0.37 -10.74 -2.44
N MET A 75 -0.35 -10.90 -3.53
CA MET A 75 -0.34 -12.14 -4.34
C MET A 75 0.99 -12.31 -5.07
N ASP A 76 1.49 -13.55 -5.11
CA ASP A 76 2.64 -13.87 -5.95
C ASP A 76 2.27 -13.74 -7.43
N GLY A 77 3.08 -13.02 -8.19
CA GLY A 77 2.84 -12.71 -9.60
C GLY A 77 2.09 -11.40 -9.85
N VAL A 78 1.59 -10.71 -8.84
CA VAL A 78 1.07 -9.34 -9.01
C VAL A 78 2.24 -8.35 -8.92
N LYS A 79 2.43 -7.56 -9.96
CA LYS A 79 3.45 -6.53 -10.05
C LYS A 79 2.99 -5.24 -9.39
N SER A 80 1.77 -4.79 -9.69
CA SER A 80 1.15 -3.61 -9.09
C SER A 80 -0.35 -3.80 -8.95
N ALA A 81 -0.94 -3.18 -7.93
CA ALA A 81 -2.38 -3.10 -7.78
C ALA A 81 -2.74 -1.74 -7.17
N THR A 82 -3.76 -1.11 -7.72
CA THR A 82 -4.32 0.13 -7.22
C THR A 82 -5.83 0.01 -7.17
N VAL A 83 -6.45 0.44 -6.08
CA VAL A 83 -7.91 0.44 -5.93
C VAL A 83 -8.40 1.87 -5.70
N ASP A 84 -9.08 2.39 -6.71
CA ASP A 84 -9.73 3.69 -6.67
C ASP A 84 -11.13 3.53 -6.08
N PHE A 85 -11.34 4.12 -4.91
CA PHE A 85 -12.60 4.05 -4.18
C PHE A 85 -13.71 4.85 -4.89
N ASP A 86 -13.41 6.04 -5.40
CA ASP A 86 -14.40 6.95 -5.98
C ASP A 86 -14.98 6.37 -7.28
N ARG A 87 -14.10 5.73 -8.06
CA ARG A 87 -14.48 5.03 -9.30
C ARG A 87 -14.92 3.59 -9.06
N LYS A 88 -14.75 3.09 -7.84
CA LYS A 88 -14.92 1.66 -7.48
C LYS A 88 -14.10 0.73 -8.37
N LEU A 89 -12.99 1.19 -8.89
CA LEU A 89 -12.19 0.52 -9.91
C LEU A 89 -10.90 -0.02 -9.32
N ALA A 90 -10.63 -1.29 -9.55
CA ALA A 90 -9.32 -1.89 -9.33
C ALA A 90 -8.55 -1.99 -10.65
N MET A 91 -7.28 -1.64 -10.59
CA MET A 91 -6.31 -1.69 -11.70
C MET A 91 -5.14 -2.57 -11.25
N VAL A 92 -4.91 -3.68 -11.92
CA VAL A 92 -3.92 -4.68 -11.50
C VAL A 92 -3.03 -5.07 -12.67
N GLU A 93 -1.72 -4.99 -12.50
CA GLU A 93 -0.72 -5.53 -13.42
C GLU A 93 -0.16 -6.83 -12.82
N TYR A 94 -0.26 -7.94 -13.56
CA TYR A 94 0.08 -9.26 -13.05
C TYR A 94 0.72 -10.16 -14.11
N ASN A 95 1.50 -11.12 -13.65
CA ASN A 95 2.09 -12.18 -14.48
C ASN A 95 1.01 -13.21 -14.83
N GLU A 96 0.69 -13.36 -16.13
CA GLU A 96 -0.34 -14.29 -16.61
C GLU A 96 -0.04 -15.76 -16.31
N ALA A 97 1.24 -16.11 -16.14
CA ALA A 97 1.62 -17.48 -15.78
C ALA A 97 1.34 -17.85 -14.33
N LYS A 98 1.15 -16.86 -13.45
CA LYS A 98 0.97 -17.05 -11.99
C LYS A 98 -0.41 -16.64 -11.48
N VAL A 99 -1.02 -15.66 -12.10
CA VAL A 99 -2.27 -15.04 -11.64
C VAL A 99 -3.29 -15.07 -12.77
N THR A 100 -4.51 -15.47 -12.43
CA THR A 100 -5.66 -15.46 -13.35
C THR A 100 -6.71 -14.47 -12.87
N THR A 101 -7.63 -14.09 -13.73
CA THR A 101 -8.77 -13.23 -13.40
C THR A 101 -9.65 -13.83 -12.30
N GLU A 102 -9.78 -15.17 -12.27
CA GLU A 102 -10.50 -15.89 -11.23
C GLU A 102 -9.79 -15.75 -9.88
N SER A 103 -8.44 -15.87 -9.85
CA SER A 103 -7.68 -15.73 -8.61
C SER A 103 -7.74 -14.32 -8.04
N LEU A 104 -7.82 -13.30 -8.90
CA LEU A 104 -8.05 -11.90 -8.48
C LEU A 104 -9.44 -11.74 -7.84
N THR A 105 -10.47 -12.31 -8.48
CA THR A 105 -11.84 -12.30 -7.95
C THR A 105 -11.94 -12.98 -6.58
N GLU A 106 -11.31 -14.15 -6.43
CA GLU A 106 -11.26 -14.86 -5.14
C GLU A 106 -10.53 -14.06 -4.07
N MET A 107 -9.44 -13.36 -4.43
CA MET A 107 -8.70 -12.55 -3.47
C MET A 107 -9.53 -11.36 -2.98
N VAL A 108 -10.31 -10.73 -3.85
CA VAL A 108 -11.25 -9.68 -3.46
C VAL A 108 -12.33 -10.24 -2.51
N ALA A 109 -12.90 -11.41 -2.81
CA ALA A 109 -13.87 -12.07 -1.93
C ALA A 109 -13.25 -12.42 -0.56
N LYS A 110 -11.99 -12.87 -0.51
CA LYS A 110 -11.25 -13.12 0.73
C LYS A 110 -10.91 -11.84 1.50
N ALA A 111 -10.98 -10.68 0.88
CA ALA A 111 -10.80 -9.41 1.56
C ALA A 111 -12.02 -9.02 2.41
N GLY A 112 -13.22 -9.49 2.02
CA GLY A 112 -14.46 -9.33 2.77
C GLY A 112 -15.66 -9.85 1.98
N ASP A 113 -16.58 -10.52 2.67
CA ASP A 113 -17.74 -11.19 2.07
C ASP A 113 -18.72 -10.26 1.34
N THR A 114 -18.62 -8.96 1.62
CA THR A 114 -19.46 -7.94 0.98
C THR A 114 -18.92 -7.47 -0.36
N TYR A 115 -17.65 -7.76 -0.67
CA TYR A 115 -17.01 -7.29 -1.90
C TYR A 115 -17.36 -8.21 -3.08
N LYS A 116 -17.77 -7.60 -4.19
CA LYS A 116 -18.11 -8.31 -5.41
C LYS A 116 -17.42 -7.68 -6.60
N VAL A 117 -16.70 -8.50 -7.34
CA VAL A 117 -16.07 -8.09 -8.59
C VAL A 117 -17.11 -8.09 -9.71
N LYS A 118 -17.09 -7.03 -10.51
CA LYS A 118 -17.89 -6.87 -11.74
C LYS A 118 -17.01 -6.32 -12.86
N ASP A 119 -17.49 -6.48 -14.08
CA ASP A 119 -16.90 -5.87 -15.28
C ASP A 119 -15.40 -6.12 -15.44
N MET A 120 -14.95 -7.37 -15.11
CA MET A 120 -13.56 -7.78 -15.28
C MET A 120 -13.17 -7.76 -16.76
N LYS A 121 -12.14 -7.00 -17.09
CA LYS A 121 -11.59 -6.92 -18.44
C LYS A 121 -10.07 -6.81 -18.41
N THR A 122 -9.43 -7.41 -19.39
CA THR A 122 -8.01 -7.21 -19.67
C THR A 122 -7.85 -5.99 -20.58
N VAL A 123 -6.93 -5.11 -20.24
CA VAL A 123 -6.68 -3.85 -20.97
C VAL A 123 -5.20 -3.72 -21.30
N GLU A 124 -4.89 -2.98 -22.34
CA GLU A 124 -3.49 -2.68 -22.68
C GLU A 124 -2.96 -1.54 -21.79
N ASP A 125 -3.80 -0.55 -21.51
CA ASP A 125 -3.51 0.56 -20.60
C ASP A 125 -4.65 0.83 -19.65
N PHE A 126 -4.30 1.24 -18.42
CA PHE A 126 -5.28 1.59 -17.41
C PHE A 126 -6.04 2.86 -17.77
N SER A 127 -7.34 2.87 -17.52
CA SER A 127 -8.18 4.04 -17.68
C SER A 127 -7.73 5.14 -16.70
N THR A 128 -7.28 6.27 -17.24
CA THR A 128 -6.90 7.42 -16.43
C THR A 128 -8.15 8.14 -15.91
N ALA A 129 -8.05 8.71 -14.71
CA ALA A 129 -9.16 9.44 -14.07
C ALA A 129 -9.66 10.69 -14.84
N LYS A 130 -9.16 10.90 -16.06
CA LYS A 130 -9.32 12.16 -16.81
C LYS A 130 -10.29 12.10 -17.99
N GLU A 131 -10.99 10.99 -18.23
CA GLU A 131 -11.91 10.85 -19.38
C GLU A 131 -13.40 10.84 -19.02
N GLU A 132 -13.81 11.55 -17.97
CA GLU A 132 -15.23 11.78 -17.72
C GLU A 132 -15.54 13.25 -17.49
N CYS A 133 -15.22 14.07 -18.47
CA CYS A 133 -15.86 15.36 -18.68
C CYS A 133 -15.98 15.64 -20.19
N ALA A 134 -16.78 14.84 -20.88
CA ALA A 134 -17.35 15.17 -22.17
C ALA A 134 -18.88 15.21 -22.01
N CYS A 135 -19.37 16.36 -21.56
CA CYS A 135 -20.76 16.77 -21.83
C CYS A 135 -20.80 17.42 -23.18
#